data_0c7b829a0b87b5ef5b5654a7a504f9e8
#
_entry.id   0c7b829a0b87b5ef5b5654a7a504f9e8
#
_cell.length_a   1.000
_cell.length_b   1.000
_cell.length_c   1.000
_cell.angle_alpha   90.00
_cell.angle_beta   90.00
_cell.angle_gamma   90.00
#
_symmetry.space_group_name_H-M   'P 1'
#
loop_
_entity.id
_entity.type
_entity.pdbx_description
1 polymer ?
#
loop_
_entity_poly.entity_id
_entity_poly.type
_entity_poly.pdbx_seq_one_letter_code
_entity_poly.pdbx_strand_id
1 'polypeptide(L)'
;VEEIEQAAGPLVAEGIRRLRSGNVEVNPGYDGEYGRVRILSQDDIDRLTGQLRFFEDEPAKNEKKPAAAAAKKREGKREEPIRPAETGLNPEQREAVAAAQPAVAVIAGPGTGKTRTLVSRIAWLVEQGVPASHITAVTFTNKAAKEMRQRLEDHFGDKRTAGAMTIGTFHAVCLQLLRKWEGRAPILDRQEALSLAEEACAAANYTGSPLRLLEGVSRIKNGAAAPDTPEGVPAAAYDAYCRLQRRFGARDYDDLLLDVLHRMEEGGRSPVAFSHLLVDEFQDINDLQYRLIRAWSRGGESLFVIGDPDQAIYGFRGADARCFDRLAADFPVLRLIRLTQNYRSTPEILRCALPVIAADGKERRLEPQRESGKAVGLLQAEDPFAEALFITKEINRLVGGIDMLDAQETARKSKSGVRGFADIAVLYRTHRQADLLEYCFAKEGIPYTVAGRDDFLEAPQVRRVAAFFRFLLDPADVLSLRVCLLAADSHAGKRLEELTAAFAAGGNSLSALADMLDGLEERDLDGGFPLLAQALRKFPPLVRRGKPAELLEAWMRDNALEEDWELGRLRDVAVFHERMPEFLEALSLGREADIVRRSRVYTPDAVTLSTL
;
A
#
# COMPACT_ATOMS: atom_id res chain seq x y z
N VAL A 1 10.07 20.14 44.08
CA VAL A 1 10.52 20.97 42.96
C VAL A 1 11.85 21.62 43.29
N GLU A 2 12.06 22.05 44.50
CA GLU A 2 13.32 22.68 44.94
C GLU A 2 14.54 21.74 44.84
N GLU A 3 14.39 20.46 45.15
CA GLU A 3 15.44 19.45 44.94
C GLU A 3 15.74 19.21 43.43
N ILE A 4 14.74 19.34 42.58
CA ILE A 4 14.91 19.22 41.13
C ILE A 4 15.60 20.46 40.57
N GLU A 5 15.32 21.64 41.12
CA GLU A 5 15.97 22.88 40.73
C GLU A 5 17.46 22.87 41.02
N GLN A 6 17.83 22.29 42.21
CA GLN A 6 19.24 22.10 42.57
C GLN A 6 19.94 21.03 41.72
N ALA A 7 19.25 19.97 41.32
CA ALA A 7 19.84 18.84 40.61
C ALA A 7 19.87 19.03 39.09
N ALA A 8 18.85 19.69 38.48
CA ALA A 8 18.65 19.75 37.03
C ALA A 8 18.48 21.19 36.49
N GLY A 9 18.54 22.20 37.37
CA GLY A 9 18.46 23.61 36.99
C GLY A 9 17.04 24.19 36.90
N PRO A 10 16.93 25.53 36.84
CA PRO A 10 15.67 26.26 36.95
C PRO A 10 14.69 26.01 35.79
N LEU A 11 15.18 25.76 34.58
CA LEU A 11 14.34 25.44 33.41
C LEU A 11 13.55 24.14 33.58
N VAL A 12 14.21 23.08 34.09
CA VAL A 12 13.58 21.78 34.31
C VAL A 12 12.57 21.86 35.47
N ALA A 13 12.91 22.58 36.53
CA ALA A 13 12.04 22.79 37.68
C ALA A 13 10.76 23.55 37.30
N GLU A 14 10.89 24.62 36.50
CA GLU A 14 9.73 25.38 36.00
C GLU A 14 8.88 24.57 35.03
N GLY A 15 9.49 23.80 34.13
CA GLY A 15 8.77 22.89 33.22
C GLY A 15 7.93 21.86 33.98
N ILE A 16 8.47 21.25 35.04
CA ILE A 16 7.74 20.30 35.88
C ILE A 16 6.64 21.01 36.70
N ARG A 17 6.88 22.23 37.17
CA ARG A 17 5.87 23.03 37.89
C ARG A 17 4.66 23.31 37.01
N ARG A 18 4.88 23.72 35.73
CA ARG A 18 3.80 24.00 34.77
C ARG A 18 3.04 22.74 34.37
N LEU A 19 3.74 21.62 34.13
CA LEU A 19 3.08 20.34 33.88
C LEU A 19 2.17 19.92 35.03
N ARG A 20 2.60 20.04 36.28
CA ARG A 20 1.82 19.68 37.47
C ARG A 20 0.63 20.62 37.70
N SER A 21 0.74 21.89 37.34
CA SER A 21 -0.33 22.88 37.46
C SER A 21 -1.26 22.90 36.24
N GLY A 22 -0.98 22.12 35.20
CA GLY A 22 -1.75 22.14 33.95
C GLY A 22 -1.58 23.40 33.11
N ASN A 23 -0.61 24.27 33.46
CA ASN A 23 -0.35 25.53 32.76
C ASN A 23 0.60 25.31 31.57
N VAL A 24 0.09 24.60 30.57
CA VAL A 24 0.80 24.25 29.33
C VAL A 24 -0.06 24.63 28.13
N GLU A 25 0.60 25.11 27.08
CA GLU A 25 -0.07 25.42 25.83
C GLU A 25 -0.20 24.12 24.99
N VAL A 26 -1.43 23.66 24.82
CA VAL A 26 -1.74 22.45 24.04
C VAL A 26 -2.27 22.89 22.68
N ASN A 27 -1.51 22.65 21.64
CA ASN A 27 -1.98 22.77 20.27
C ASN A 27 -2.49 21.38 19.84
N PRO A 28 -3.83 21.16 19.79
CA PRO A 28 -4.37 19.87 19.37
C PRO A 28 -3.94 19.58 17.92
N GLY A 29 -3.48 18.36 17.69
CA GLY A 29 -3.18 17.87 16.34
C GLY A 29 -4.48 17.68 15.56
N TYR A 30 -4.42 17.90 14.25
CA TYR A 30 -5.49 17.55 13.32
C TYR A 30 -5.01 16.37 12.48
N ASP A 31 -5.93 15.45 12.19
CA ASP A 31 -5.78 14.24 11.36
C ASP A 31 -4.35 13.94 10.85
N GLY A 32 -3.60 13.13 11.62
CA GLY A 32 -2.26 12.64 11.25
C GLY A 32 -1.07 13.46 11.76
N GLU A 33 -1.29 14.62 12.38
CA GLU A 33 -0.26 15.33 13.13
C GLU A 33 -0.50 15.19 14.64
N TYR A 34 0.53 14.75 15.37
CA TYR A 34 0.49 14.75 16.83
C TYR A 34 0.39 16.18 17.35
N GLY A 35 -0.55 16.43 18.26
CA GLY A 35 -0.64 17.69 18.97
C GLY A 35 0.68 18.00 19.69
N ARG A 36 1.10 19.26 19.66
CA ARG A 36 2.31 19.72 20.34
C ARG A 36 1.93 20.34 21.66
N VAL A 37 2.55 19.89 22.75
CA VAL A 37 2.46 20.50 24.06
C VAL A 37 3.70 21.39 24.25
N ARG A 38 3.50 22.70 24.33
CA ARG A 38 4.56 23.64 24.65
C ARG A 38 4.50 23.95 26.14
N ILE A 39 5.54 23.54 26.85
CA ILE A 39 5.64 23.67 28.32
C ILE A 39 6.20 25.05 28.70
N LEU A 40 7.17 25.55 27.94
CA LEU A 40 7.83 26.84 28.14
C LEU A 40 7.84 27.60 26.82
N SER A 41 7.56 28.90 26.86
CA SER A 41 7.74 29.80 25.73
C SER A 41 9.22 30.19 25.56
N GLN A 42 9.56 30.74 24.39
CA GLN A 42 10.94 31.21 24.17
C GLN A 42 11.33 32.33 25.15
N ASP A 43 10.35 33.21 25.47
CA ASP A 43 10.55 34.29 26.46
C ASP A 43 10.79 33.75 27.87
N ASP A 44 10.15 32.64 28.23
CA ASP A 44 10.39 31.98 29.53
C ASP A 44 11.80 31.38 29.58
N ILE A 45 12.24 30.77 28.48
CA ILE A 45 13.59 30.21 28.36
C ILE A 45 14.64 31.33 28.47
N ASP A 46 14.44 32.41 27.75
CA ASP A 46 15.35 33.57 27.73
C ASP A 46 15.43 34.23 29.11
N ARG A 47 14.30 34.35 29.83
CA ARG A 47 14.27 34.87 31.23
C ARG A 47 14.99 33.96 32.23
N LEU A 48 14.80 32.66 32.11
CA LEU A 48 15.37 31.68 33.07
C LEU A 48 16.85 31.39 32.78
N THR A 49 17.32 31.63 31.56
CA THR A 49 18.72 31.44 31.14
C THR A 49 19.54 32.74 31.21
N GLY A 50 18.91 33.88 31.45
CA GLY A 50 19.60 35.17 31.56
C GLY A 50 20.10 35.76 30.23
N GLN A 51 19.59 35.27 29.09
CA GLN A 51 19.88 35.82 27.77
C GLN A 51 18.91 36.94 27.41
N LEU A 52 19.34 38.19 27.53
CA LEU A 52 18.61 39.37 27.05
C LEU A 52 18.90 39.57 25.56
N ARG A 53 17.84 39.54 24.72
CA ARG A 53 17.94 39.93 23.31
C ARG A 53 17.98 41.47 23.18
N PHE A 54 18.95 41.97 22.46
CA PHE A 54 19.18 43.40 22.16
C PHE A 54 18.60 43.82 20.80
N PHE A 55 17.52 43.27 20.29
CA PHE A 55 16.82 43.82 19.11
C PHE A 55 15.33 43.52 19.20
N GLU A 56 14.55 44.59 19.23
CA GLU A 56 13.09 44.61 19.07
C GLU A 56 12.77 44.59 17.57
N ASP A 57 12.05 43.58 17.11
CA ASP A 57 11.39 43.61 15.81
C ASP A 57 9.96 44.11 15.96
N GLU A 58 9.64 45.22 15.27
CA GLU A 58 8.30 45.81 15.24
C GLU A 58 7.29 44.90 14.53
N PRO A 59 6.02 44.90 14.96
CA PRO A 59 4.98 44.07 14.35
C PRO A 59 4.46 44.68 13.05
N ALA A 60 4.49 43.87 11.97
CA ALA A 60 3.92 44.23 10.68
C ALA A 60 2.38 44.34 10.74
N LYS A 61 1.86 45.50 10.40
CA LYS A 61 0.44 45.82 10.28
C LYS A 61 -0.20 45.14 9.07
N ASN A 62 -1.27 44.42 9.32
CA ASN A 62 -2.23 43.93 8.31
C ASN A 62 -2.95 45.10 7.63
N GLU A 63 -2.73 45.35 6.36
CA GLU A 63 -3.62 46.15 5.52
C GLU A 63 -4.41 45.29 4.53
N LYS A 64 -5.72 45.27 4.71
CA LYS A 64 -6.71 44.79 3.75
C LYS A 64 -6.79 45.78 2.57
N LYS A 65 -6.77 45.26 1.33
CA LYS A 65 -7.26 45.99 0.14
C LYS A 65 -8.28 45.19 -0.65
N PRO A 66 -9.29 45.88 -1.19
CA PRO A 66 -10.46 45.24 -1.78
C PRO A 66 -10.32 44.98 -3.29
N ALA A 67 -11.18 44.06 -3.75
CA ALA A 67 -11.32 43.67 -5.14
C ALA A 67 -11.91 44.80 -6.01
N ALA A 68 -11.41 44.92 -7.24
CA ALA A 68 -12.15 45.50 -8.36
C ALA A 68 -11.64 44.94 -9.69
N ALA A 69 -12.60 44.58 -10.54
CA ALA A 69 -12.49 43.95 -11.84
C ALA A 69 -11.89 44.87 -12.90
N ALA A 70 -11.17 44.26 -13.86
CA ALA A 70 -11.23 44.70 -15.26
C ALA A 70 -10.63 43.63 -16.20
N ALA A 71 -11.47 43.10 -17.07
CA ALA A 71 -11.08 42.29 -18.21
C ALA A 71 -10.35 43.13 -19.25
N LYS A 72 -9.18 42.68 -19.73
CA LYS A 72 -8.60 43.09 -21.00
C LYS A 72 -8.03 41.88 -21.74
N LYS A 73 -8.62 41.62 -22.92
CA LYS A 73 -8.07 40.77 -23.96
C LYS A 73 -6.61 41.14 -24.25
N ARG A 74 -5.75 40.14 -24.30
CA ARG A 74 -4.44 40.24 -24.95
C ARG A 74 -4.27 39.06 -25.89
N GLU A 75 -3.97 39.44 -27.13
CA GLU A 75 -3.59 38.58 -28.26
C GLU A 75 -2.27 37.86 -28.02
N GLY A 76 -2.15 36.71 -28.71
CA GLY A 76 -1.10 35.71 -28.52
C GLY A 76 0.33 36.23 -28.66
N LYS A 77 1.12 35.90 -27.69
CA LYS A 77 2.54 35.62 -27.83
C LYS A 77 2.75 34.18 -27.38
N ARG A 78 3.41 33.37 -28.23
CA ARG A 78 3.95 32.07 -27.82
C ARG A 78 4.92 32.36 -26.67
N GLU A 79 4.51 32.05 -25.45
CA GLU A 79 5.37 32.08 -24.28
C GLU A 79 6.34 30.89 -24.35
N GLU A 80 7.62 31.18 -24.13
CA GLU A 80 8.63 30.15 -23.90
C GLU A 80 8.18 29.31 -22.69
N PRO A 81 8.48 27.97 -22.67
CA PRO A 81 8.07 27.10 -21.56
C PRO A 81 8.65 27.64 -20.24
N ILE A 82 7.78 27.90 -19.27
CA ILE A 82 8.14 28.33 -17.92
C ILE A 82 9.11 27.29 -17.36
N ARG A 83 10.34 27.73 -17.08
CA ARG A 83 11.34 26.88 -16.42
C ARG A 83 10.82 26.52 -15.03
N PRO A 84 10.91 25.22 -14.60
CA PRO A 84 10.49 24.84 -13.28
C PRO A 84 11.23 25.67 -12.24
N ALA A 85 10.49 26.40 -11.43
CA ALA A 85 11.03 27.20 -10.33
C ALA A 85 11.82 26.29 -9.37
N GLU A 86 12.85 26.82 -8.74
CA GLU A 86 13.85 26.23 -7.84
C GLU A 86 13.33 25.10 -6.94
N THR A 87 13.13 23.90 -7.50
CA THR A 87 12.52 22.75 -6.82
C THR A 87 13.54 21.88 -6.08
N GLY A 88 14.82 22.29 -6.02
CA GLY A 88 15.90 21.45 -5.50
C GLY A 88 16.16 20.17 -6.32
N LEU A 89 15.62 20.07 -7.53
CA LEU A 89 15.88 18.98 -8.46
C LEU A 89 17.25 19.13 -9.12
N ASN A 90 17.96 18.03 -9.33
CA ASN A 90 19.20 18.02 -10.12
C ASN A 90 18.91 18.19 -11.63
N PRO A 91 19.96 18.44 -12.46
CA PRO A 91 19.76 18.67 -13.90
C PRO A 91 19.02 17.54 -14.62
N GLU A 92 19.34 16.26 -14.33
CA GLU A 92 18.72 15.08 -14.94
C GLU A 92 17.25 14.96 -14.55
N GLN A 93 16.94 15.19 -13.27
CA GLN A 93 15.55 15.21 -12.78
C GLN A 93 14.75 16.36 -13.42
N ARG A 94 15.33 17.56 -13.55
CA ARG A 94 14.68 18.69 -14.25
C ARG A 94 14.41 18.38 -15.71
N GLU A 95 15.37 17.75 -16.40
CA GLU A 95 15.17 17.30 -17.78
C GLU A 95 13.99 16.33 -17.86
N ALA A 96 13.92 15.34 -16.97
CA ALA A 96 12.82 14.37 -16.95
C ALA A 96 11.45 15.02 -16.66
N VAL A 97 11.41 15.97 -15.72
CA VAL A 97 10.19 16.69 -15.33
C VAL A 97 9.69 17.58 -16.48
N ALA A 98 10.57 18.27 -17.20
CA ALA A 98 10.20 19.22 -18.26
C ALA A 98 10.18 18.63 -19.67
N ALA A 99 10.44 17.32 -19.83
CA ALA A 99 10.50 16.68 -21.14
C ALA A 99 9.16 16.82 -21.91
N ALA A 100 9.23 17.35 -23.14
CA ALA A 100 8.07 17.65 -23.97
C ALA A 100 7.69 16.53 -24.94
N GLN A 101 8.48 15.47 -25.01
CA GLN A 101 8.23 14.34 -25.90
C GLN A 101 6.96 13.57 -25.51
N PRO A 102 6.20 13.01 -26.47
CA PRO A 102 4.98 12.27 -26.19
C PRO A 102 5.23 10.96 -25.43
N ALA A 103 6.46 10.41 -25.48
CA ALA A 103 6.86 9.27 -24.68
C ALA A 103 8.22 9.54 -24.02
N VAL A 104 8.29 9.38 -22.71
CA VAL A 104 9.49 9.59 -21.89
C VAL A 104 9.70 8.36 -21.00
N ALA A 105 10.91 7.80 -21.04
CA ALA A 105 11.35 6.74 -20.13
C ALA A 105 12.50 7.23 -19.27
N VAL A 106 12.38 7.05 -17.97
CA VAL A 106 13.41 7.42 -16.99
C VAL A 106 13.96 6.16 -16.35
N ILE A 107 15.23 5.87 -16.61
CA ILE A 107 15.98 4.83 -15.91
C ILE A 107 16.60 5.46 -14.68
N ALA A 108 16.18 5.02 -13.52
CA ALA A 108 16.48 5.63 -12.25
C ALA A 108 16.90 4.58 -11.22
N GLY A 109 18.19 4.43 -10.99
CA GLY A 109 18.74 3.49 -10.01
C GLY A 109 18.24 3.75 -8.57
N PRO A 110 18.58 2.88 -7.61
CA PRO A 110 18.16 3.04 -6.22
C PRO A 110 18.64 4.39 -5.67
N GLY A 111 17.76 5.08 -4.93
CA GLY A 111 18.11 6.33 -4.25
C GLY A 111 18.34 7.54 -5.14
N THR A 112 18.02 7.49 -6.44
CA THR A 112 18.15 8.62 -7.38
C THR A 112 16.95 9.57 -7.38
N GLY A 113 15.92 9.29 -6.56
CA GLY A 113 14.75 10.15 -6.41
C GLY A 113 13.64 9.86 -7.42
N LYS A 114 13.41 8.58 -7.81
CA LYS A 114 12.31 8.14 -8.69
C LYS A 114 10.98 8.81 -8.34
N THR A 115 10.47 8.57 -7.14
CA THR A 115 9.18 9.08 -6.68
C THR A 115 9.14 10.61 -6.68
N ARG A 116 10.24 11.27 -6.29
CA ARG A 116 10.33 12.73 -6.33
C ARG A 116 10.20 13.26 -7.75
N THR A 117 10.90 12.65 -8.70
CA THR A 117 10.84 13.02 -10.13
C THR A 117 9.43 12.83 -10.67
N LEU A 118 8.77 11.72 -10.36
CA LEU A 118 7.41 11.42 -10.80
C LEU A 118 6.39 12.42 -10.24
N VAL A 119 6.43 12.69 -8.93
CA VAL A 119 5.57 13.68 -8.26
C VAL A 119 5.80 15.08 -8.84
N SER A 120 7.08 15.46 -9.04
CA SER A 120 7.40 16.76 -9.65
C SER A 120 6.92 16.86 -11.11
N ARG A 121 6.93 15.75 -11.88
CA ARG A 121 6.37 15.71 -13.24
C ARG A 121 4.86 15.95 -13.22
N ILE A 122 4.13 15.32 -12.31
CA ILE A 122 2.69 15.52 -12.15
C ILE A 122 2.40 16.98 -11.77
N ALA A 123 3.12 17.52 -10.79
CA ALA A 123 2.97 18.90 -10.36
C ALA A 123 3.22 19.88 -11.52
N TRP A 124 4.31 19.67 -12.26
CA TRP A 124 4.64 20.47 -13.44
C TRP A 124 3.55 20.43 -14.52
N LEU A 125 2.95 19.27 -14.80
CA LEU A 125 1.84 19.16 -15.76
C LEU A 125 0.65 20.03 -15.34
N VAL A 126 0.28 20.02 -14.06
CA VAL A 126 -0.80 20.86 -13.53
C VAL A 126 -0.43 22.36 -13.62
N GLU A 127 0.81 22.73 -13.32
CA GLU A 127 1.32 24.10 -13.46
C GLU A 127 1.33 24.57 -14.92
N GLN A 128 1.50 23.65 -15.89
CA GLN A 128 1.34 23.93 -17.33
C GLN A 128 -0.13 24.03 -17.77
N GLY A 129 -1.08 23.92 -16.85
CA GLY A 129 -2.51 24.06 -17.14
C GLY A 129 -3.21 22.76 -17.53
N VAL A 130 -2.57 21.60 -17.40
CA VAL A 130 -3.21 20.30 -17.62
C VAL A 130 -4.27 20.07 -16.52
N PRO A 131 -5.53 19.79 -16.87
CA PRO A 131 -6.56 19.47 -15.88
C PRO A 131 -6.16 18.23 -15.07
N ALA A 132 -6.25 18.29 -13.73
CA ALA A 132 -5.90 17.18 -12.86
C ALA A 132 -6.64 15.87 -13.20
N SER A 133 -7.90 15.97 -13.68
CA SER A 133 -8.70 14.81 -14.13
C SER A 133 -8.14 14.11 -15.38
N HIS A 134 -7.23 14.73 -16.12
CA HIS A 134 -6.57 14.19 -17.30
C HIS A 134 -5.26 13.45 -16.97
N ILE A 135 -4.87 13.43 -15.69
CA ILE A 135 -3.64 12.80 -15.22
C ILE A 135 -3.98 11.46 -14.57
N THR A 136 -3.36 10.41 -15.07
CA THR A 136 -3.43 9.06 -14.49
C THR A 136 -2.03 8.61 -14.11
N ALA A 137 -1.82 8.30 -12.83
CA ALA A 137 -0.58 7.77 -12.30
C ALA A 137 -0.78 6.35 -11.75
N VAL A 138 -0.02 5.40 -12.26
CA VAL A 138 -0.12 4.00 -11.89
C VAL A 138 1.17 3.57 -11.19
N THR A 139 1.03 2.88 -10.07
CA THR A 139 2.14 2.36 -9.27
C THR A 139 1.93 0.88 -8.95
N PHE A 140 2.97 0.22 -8.42
CA PHE A 140 2.90 -1.20 -8.11
C PHE A 140 2.14 -1.51 -6.80
N THR A 141 2.19 -0.63 -5.78
CA THR A 141 1.58 -0.88 -4.47
C THR A 141 0.60 0.23 -4.06
N ASN A 142 -0.41 -0.14 -3.26
CA ASN A 142 -1.36 0.83 -2.68
C ASN A 142 -0.67 1.85 -1.77
N LYS A 143 0.37 1.42 -1.06
CA LYS A 143 1.19 2.31 -0.22
C LYS A 143 1.87 3.40 -1.06
N ALA A 144 2.51 3.02 -2.17
CA ALA A 144 3.14 3.98 -3.07
C ALA A 144 2.10 4.95 -3.67
N ALA A 145 0.90 4.46 -4.03
CA ALA A 145 -0.20 5.32 -4.50
C ALA A 145 -0.65 6.31 -3.43
N LYS A 146 -0.80 5.86 -2.17
CA LYS A 146 -1.16 6.72 -1.04
C LYS A 146 -0.09 7.76 -0.74
N GLU A 147 1.19 7.36 -0.72
CA GLU A 147 2.32 8.26 -0.51
C GLU A 147 2.44 9.31 -1.63
N MET A 148 2.27 8.89 -2.89
CA MET A 148 2.25 9.80 -4.04
C MET A 148 1.14 10.83 -3.91
N ARG A 149 -0.08 10.40 -3.55
CA ARG A 149 -1.22 11.29 -3.32
C ARG A 149 -0.94 12.28 -2.20
N GLN A 150 -0.42 11.82 -1.06
CA GLN A 150 -0.08 12.69 0.06
C GLN A 150 0.94 13.76 -0.33
N ARG A 151 2.00 13.38 -1.04
CA ARG A 151 3.02 14.33 -1.51
C ARG A 151 2.46 15.37 -2.49
N LEU A 152 1.48 15.00 -3.31
CA LEU A 152 0.79 15.94 -4.20
C LEU A 152 -0.15 16.86 -3.43
N GLU A 153 -0.88 16.34 -2.43
CA GLU A 153 -1.70 17.15 -1.51
C GLU A 153 -0.84 18.19 -0.78
N ASP A 154 0.31 17.77 -0.24
CA ASP A 154 1.26 18.65 0.43
C ASP A 154 1.83 19.72 -0.53
N HIS A 155 2.11 19.33 -1.79
CA HIS A 155 2.64 20.25 -2.82
C HIS A 155 1.62 21.32 -3.22
N PHE A 156 0.36 20.93 -3.46
CA PHE A 156 -0.70 21.86 -3.87
C PHE A 156 -1.36 22.61 -2.72
N GLY A 157 -1.18 22.14 -1.49
CA GLY A 157 -1.86 22.67 -0.30
C GLY A 157 -3.37 22.42 -0.28
N ASP A 158 -3.89 21.55 -1.17
CA ASP A 158 -5.30 21.21 -1.24
C ASP A 158 -5.53 19.75 -1.66
N LYS A 159 -6.56 19.11 -1.09
CA LYS A 159 -6.95 17.73 -1.39
C LYS A 159 -7.75 17.58 -2.70
N ARG A 160 -8.31 18.67 -3.24
CA ARG A 160 -9.21 18.60 -4.41
C ARG A 160 -8.43 18.31 -5.68
N THR A 161 -7.31 18.98 -5.86
CA THR A 161 -6.46 18.82 -7.05
C THR A 161 -5.92 17.39 -7.13
N ALA A 162 -5.33 16.87 -6.05
CA ALA A 162 -4.86 15.47 -6.02
C ALA A 162 -6.02 14.47 -6.10
N GLY A 163 -7.18 14.77 -5.49
CA GLY A 163 -8.38 13.95 -5.53
C GLY A 163 -9.05 13.86 -6.90
N ALA A 164 -8.84 14.84 -7.78
CA ALA A 164 -9.34 14.81 -9.15
C ALA A 164 -8.51 13.92 -10.08
N MET A 165 -7.28 13.59 -9.72
CA MET A 165 -6.41 12.68 -10.48
C MET A 165 -6.80 11.22 -10.26
N THR A 166 -6.50 10.37 -11.26
CA THR A 166 -6.57 8.92 -11.09
C THR A 166 -5.21 8.40 -10.63
N ILE A 167 -5.07 8.10 -9.35
CA ILE A 167 -3.82 7.56 -8.77
C ILE A 167 -4.13 6.23 -8.10
N GLY A 168 -3.44 5.15 -8.50
CA GLY A 168 -3.69 3.82 -7.94
C GLY A 168 -2.81 2.73 -8.53
N THR A 169 -3.04 1.48 -8.12
CA THR A 169 -2.44 0.32 -8.76
C THR A 169 -3.20 -0.04 -10.05
N PHE A 170 -2.60 -0.86 -10.93
CA PHE A 170 -3.28 -1.37 -12.13
C PHE A 170 -4.66 -1.96 -11.77
N HIS A 171 -4.71 -2.84 -10.77
CA HIS A 171 -5.96 -3.46 -10.33
C HIS A 171 -6.99 -2.45 -9.82
N ALA A 172 -6.56 -1.45 -9.05
CA ALA A 172 -7.46 -0.41 -8.54
C ALA A 172 -8.06 0.44 -9.68
N VAL A 173 -7.24 0.82 -10.66
CA VAL A 173 -7.70 1.57 -11.84
C VAL A 173 -8.65 0.71 -12.68
N CYS A 174 -8.30 -0.55 -12.96
CA CYS A 174 -9.14 -1.46 -13.71
C CYS A 174 -10.48 -1.72 -13.00
N LEU A 175 -10.48 -1.95 -11.70
CA LEU A 175 -11.70 -2.11 -10.93
C LEU A 175 -12.59 -0.86 -10.98
N GLN A 176 -12.00 0.34 -10.89
CA GLN A 176 -12.74 1.60 -11.04
C GLN A 176 -13.38 1.71 -12.43
N LEU A 177 -12.69 1.29 -13.49
CA LEU A 177 -13.22 1.28 -14.85
C LEU A 177 -14.38 0.30 -15.01
N LEU A 178 -14.21 -0.95 -14.56
CA LEU A 178 -15.25 -1.98 -14.63
C LEU A 178 -16.51 -1.56 -13.88
N ARG A 179 -16.37 -0.96 -12.70
CA ARG A 179 -17.50 -0.44 -11.93
C ARG A 179 -18.27 0.66 -12.62
N LYS A 180 -17.58 1.53 -13.36
CA LYS A 180 -18.23 2.59 -14.15
C LYS A 180 -18.95 2.05 -15.37
N TRP A 181 -18.49 0.95 -15.93
CA TRP A 181 -19.10 0.32 -17.11
C TRP A 181 -20.24 -0.64 -16.78
N GLU A 182 -20.06 -1.48 -15.76
CA GLU A 182 -20.90 -2.65 -15.52
C GLU A 182 -21.52 -2.68 -14.13
N GLY A 183 -21.08 -1.83 -13.22
CA GLY A 183 -21.47 -1.88 -11.83
C GLY A 183 -20.54 -2.77 -11.00
N ARG A 184 -21.08 -3.33 -9.90
CA ARG A 184 -20.30 -4.18 -9.00
C ARG A 184 -20.34 -5.64 -9.48
N ALA A 185 -19.19 -6.30 -9.43
CA ALA A 185 -19.07 -7.74 -9.55
C ALA A 185 -18.24 -8.29 -8.38
N PRO A 186 -18.54 -9.50 -7.88
CA PRO A 186 -17.74 -10.13 -6.82
C PRO A 186 -16.30 -10.34 -7.29
N ILE A 187 -15.35 -9.99 -6.43
CA ILE A 187 -13.93 -10.28 -6.64
C ILE A 187 -13.59 -11.45 -5.72
N LEU A 188 -13.07 -12.52 -6.30
CA LEU A 188 -12.64 -13.69 -5.56
C LEU A 188 -11.49 -13.35 -4.61
N ASP A 189 -11.65 -13.68 -3.35
CA ASP A 189 -10.53 -13.77 -2.46
C ASP A 189 -9.73 -15.07 -2.71
N ARG A 190 -8.54 -15.19 -2.07
CA ARG A 190 -7.64 -16.33 -2.30
C ARG A 190 -8.31 -17.68 -1.97
N GLN A 191 -9.11 -17.74 -0.91
CA GLN A 191 -9.75 -18.98 -0.49
C GLN A 191 -10.98 -19.31 -1.36
N GLU A 192 -11.73 -18.29 -1.77
CA GLU A 192 -12.81 -18.45 -2.75
C GLU A 192 -12.26 -18.97 -4.08
N ALA A 193 -11.14 -18.38 -4.55
CA ALA A 193 -10.45 -18.86 -5.74
C ALA A 193 -9.94 -20.30 -5.57
N LEU A 194 -9.39 -20.64 -4.38
CA LEU A 194 -8.93 -21.99 -4.08
C LEU A 194 -10.08 -22.99 -4.06
N SER A 195 -11.22 -22.65 -3.45
CA SER A 195 -12.41 -23.49 -3.44
C SER A 195 -12.95 -23.76 -4.86
N LEU A 196 -13.00 -22.71 -5.71
CA LEU A 196 -13.37 -22.88 -7.12
C LEU A 196 -12.35 -23.74 -7.89
N ALA A 197 -11.06 -23.62 -7.55
CA ALA A 197 -10.02 -24.44 -8.15
C ALA A 197 -10.16 -25.92 -7.74
N GLU A 198 -10.55 -26.23 -6.49
CA GLU A 198 -10.87 -27.59 -6.04
C GLU A 198 -12.03 -28.17 -6.83
N GLU A 199 -13.13 -27.44 -6.99
CA GLU A 199 -14.27 -27.85 -7.81
C GLU A 199 -13.85 -28.08 -9.28
N ALA A 200 -13.02 -27.19 -9.84
CA ALA A 200 -12.52 -27.29 -11.21
C ALA A 200 -11.59 -28.51 -11.40
N CYS A 201 -10.70 -28.80 -10.43
CA CYS A 201 -9.86 -29.99 -10.44
C CYS A 201 -10.72 -31.26 -10.49
N ALA A 202 -11.73 -31.33 -9.64
CA ALA A 202 -12.65 -32.48 -9.62
C ALA A 202 -13.43 -32.63 -10.94
N ALA A 203 -13.97 -31.52 -11.47
CA ALA A 203 -14.74 -31.51 -12.72
C ALA A 203 -13.91 -31.89 -13.96
N ALA A 204 -12.62 -31.57 -13.96
CA ALA A 204 -11.69 -31.86 -15.07
C ALA A 204 -10.85 -33.11 -14.86
N ASN A 205 -11.03 -33.87 -13.74
CA ASN A 205 -10.16 -34.95 -13.32
C ASN A 205 -8.68 -34.58 -13.30
N TYR A 206 -8.37 -33.35 -12.89
CA TYR A 206 -7.01 -32.85 -12.80
C TYR A 206 -6.34 -33.33 -11.51
N THR A 207 -5.20 -34.03 -11.65
CA THR A 207 -4.47 -34.65 -10.52
C THR A 207 -3.49 -33.72 -9.81
N GLY A 208 -3.26 -32.50 -10.35
CA GLY A 208 -2.45 -31.49 -9.69
C GLY A 208 -3.19 -30.82 -8.52
N SER A 209 -2.44 -30.11 -7.65
CA SER A 209 -3.08 -29.39 -6.55
C SER A 209 -3.90 -28.19 -7.06
N PRO A 210 -4.96 -27.79 -6.32
CA PRO A 210 -5.74 -26.59 -6.63
C PRO A 210 -4.87 -25.32 -6.71
N LEU A 211 -3.85 -25.21 -5.85
CA LEU A 211 -2.91 -24.09 -5.89
C LEU A 211 -2.12 -24.06 -7.21
N ARG A 212 -1.64 -25.22 -7.68
CA ARG A 212 -0.97 -25.32 -8.99
C ARG A 212 -1.91 -24.97 -10.15
N LEU A 213 -3.18 -25.31 -10.04
CA LEU A 213 -4.19 -24.89 -11.02
C LEU A 213 -4.30 -23.36 -11.05
N LEU A 214 -4.43 -22.70 -9.90
CA LEU A 214 -4.51 -21.23 -9.83
C LEU A 214 -3.26 -20.55 -10.38
N GLU A 215 -2.07 -21.04 -10.06
CA GLU A 215 -0.82 -20.52 -10.60
C GLU A 215 -0.77 -20.65 -12.12
N GLY A 216 -1.16 -21.79 -12.67
CA GLY A 216 -1.22 -22.02 -14.11
C GLY A 216 -2.28 -21.17 -14.81
N VAL A 217 -3.47 -21.02 -14.21
CA VAL A 217 -4.53 -20.12 -14.69
C VAL A 217 -4.02 -18.67 -14.76
N SER A 218 -3.36 -18.20 -13.70
CA SER A 218 -2.80 -16.84 -13.66
C SER A 218 -1.75 -16.65 -14.75
N ARG A 219 -0.83 -17.61 -14.95
CA ARG A 219 0.17 -17.53 -16.03
C ARG A 219 -0.48 -17.47 -17.42
N ILE A 220 -1.53 -18.25 -17.66
CA ILE A 220 -2.26 -18.23 -18.93
C ILE A 220 -2.95 -16.88 -19.13
N LYS A 221 -3.65 -16.37 -18.12
CA LYS A 221 -4.32 -15.07 -18.17
C LYS A 221 -3.36 -13.92 -18.41
N ASN A 222 -2.17 -13.99 -17.82
CA ASN A 222 -1.13 -12.98 -17.98
C ASN A 222 -0.30 -13.13 -19.28
N GLY A 223 -0.58 -14.12 -20.11
CA GLY A 223 0.14 -14.35 -21.38
C GLY A 223 1.53 -14.99 -21.22
N ALA A 224 1.88 -15.45 -20.01
CA ALA A 224 3.16 -16.09 -19.70
C ALA A 224 3.18 -17.60 -20.01
N ALA A 225 2.02 -18.21 -20.24
CA ALA A 225 1.87 -19.62 -20.61
C ALA A 225 0.66 -19.81 -21.53
N ALA A 226 0.55 -20.98 -22.13
CA ALA A 226 -0.65 -21.41 -22.85
C ALA A 226 -1.24 -22.67 -22.19
N PRO A 227 -2.55 -22.96 -22.37
CA PRO A 227 -3.11 -24.25 -21.98
C PRO A 227 -2.34 -25.42 -22.63
N ASP A 228 -2.32 -26.56 -21.94
CA ASP A 228 -1.65 -27.79 -22.39
C ASP A 228 -0.13 -27.66 -22.57
N THR A 229 0.52 -26.64 -21.98
CA THR A 229 1.98 -26.49 -21.93
C THR A 229 2.54 -26.84 -20.54
N PRO A 230 3.84 -27.17 -20.42
CA PRO A 230 4.46 -27.49 -19.13
C PRO A 230 4.36 -26.36 -18.08
N GLU A 231 4.37 -25.12 -18.55
CA GLU A 231 4.26 -23.90 -17.72
C GLU A 231 2.83 -23.55 -17.38
N GLY A 232 1.85 -24.08 -18.15
CA GLY A 232 0.42 -23.89 -17.97
C GLY A 232 -0.25 -25.03 -17.21
N VAL A 233 -1.52 -25.23 -17.51
CA VAL A 233 -2.35 -26.33 -17.00
C VAL A 233 -3.18 -26.91 -18.15
N PRO A 234 -3.75 -28.14 -17.99
CA PRO A 234 -4.62 -28.71 -19.02
C PRO A 234 -5.78 -27.77 -19.36
N ALA A 235 -6.08 -27.63 -20.65
CA ALA A 235 -7.16 -26.78 -21.14
C ALA A 235 -8.51 -27.11 -20.47
N ALA A 236 -8.80 -28.39 -20.25
CA ALA A 236 -10.02 -28.83 -19.56
C ALA A 236 -10.15 -28.27 -18.14
N ALA A 237 -9.04 -28.19 -17.39
CA ALA A 237 -9.02 -27.66 -16.02
C ALA A 237 -9.12 -26.13 -16.02
N TYR A 238 -8.41 -25.45 -16.93
CA TYR A 238 -8.53 -24.01 -17.16
C TYR A 238 -9.98 -23.62 -17.49
N ASP A 239 -10.60 -24.31 -18.47
CA ASP A 239 -11.97 -24.05 -18.88
C ASP A 239 -12.98 -24.33 -17.77
N ALA A 240 -12.76 -25.39 -16.95
CA ALA A 240 -13.61 -25.69 -15.81
C ALA A 240 -13.58 -24.54 -14.80
N TYR A 241 -12.41 -24.04 -14.45
CA TYR A 241 -12.26 -22.89 -13.56
C TYR A 241 -12.95 -21.63 -14.10
N CYS A 242 -12.71 -21.28 -15.37
CA CYS A 242 -13.35 -20.14 -16.01
C CYS A 242 -14.88 -20.27 -16.14
N ARG A 243 -15.40 -21.50 -16.30
CA ARG A 243 -16.85 -21.74 -16.29
C ARG A 243 -17.45 -21.50 -14.92
N LEU A 244 -16.78 -21.92 -13.84
CA LEU A 244 -17.24 -21.67 -12.47
C LEU A 244 -17.22 -20.17 -12.15
N GLN A 245 -16.16 -19.44 -12.50
CA GLN A 245 -16.12 -17.99 -12.35
C GLN A 245 -17.32 -17.31 -13.04
N ARG A 246 -17.61 -17.68 -14.30
CA ARG A 246 -18.76 -17.16 -15.06
C ARG A 246 -20.10 -17.54 -14.44
N ARG A 247 -20.24 -18.77 -13.92
CA ARG A 247 -21.46 -19.24 -13.23
C ARG A 247 -21.79 -18.36 -12.01
N PHE A 248 -20.77 -17.93 -11.27
CA PHE A 248 -20.93 -17.07 -10.10
C PHE A 248 -20.82 -15.57 -10.40
N GLY A 249 -20.61 -15.17 -11.66
CA GLY A 249 -20.38 -13.78 -12.04
C GLY A 249 -19.14 -13.16 -11.37
N ALA A 250 -18.20 -13.99 -10.91
CA ALA A 250 -17.06 -13.61 -10.11
C ALA A 250 -15.80 -13.42 -10.96
N ARG A 251 -14.93 -12.53 -10.53
CA ARG A 251 -13.65 -12.21 -11.16
C ARG A 251 -12.50 -12.48 -10.18
N ASP A 252 -11.40 -13.05 -10.67
CA ASP A 252 -10.14 -12.97 -9.95
C ASP A 252 -9.37 -11.68 -10.30
N TYR A 253 -8.20 -11.51 -9.72
CA TYR A 253 -7.39 -10.31 -9.95
C TYR A 253 -6.94 -10.17 -11.41
N ASP A 254 -6.61 -11.29 -12.07
CA ASP A 254 -6.18 -11.26 -13.46
C ASP A 254 -7.33 -10.87 -14.40
N ASP A 255 -8.57 -11.31 -14.09
CA ASP A 255 -9.76 -10.93 -14.87
C ASP A 255 -10.02 -9.42 -14.85
N LEU A 256 -9.70 -8.73 -13.74
CA LEU A 256 -9.85 -7.27 -13.68
C LEU A 256 -9.04 -6.56 -14.77
N LEU A 257 -7.84 -7.05 -15.03
CA LEU A 257 -6.95 -6.49 -16.06
C LEU A 257 -7.38 -6.93 -17.45
N LEU A 258 -7.71 -8.21 -17.64
CA LEU A 258 -8.11 -8.79 -18.91
C LEU A 258 -9.40 -8.17 -19.46
N ASP A 259 -10.45 -8.06 -18.63
CA ASP A 259 -11.73 -7.53 -19.05
C ASP A 259 -11.62 -6.07 -19.49
N VAL A 260 -10.81 -5.27 -18.76
CA VAL A 260 -10.52 -3.89 -19.19
C VAL A 260 -9.77 -3.86 -20.52
N LEU A 261 -8.74 -4.71 -20.66
CA LEU A 261 -7.95 -4.77 -21.90
C LEU A 261 -8.82 -5.16 -23.09
N HIS A 262 -9.59 -6.24 -23.01
CA HIS A 262 -10.49 -6.71 -24.08
C HIS A 262 -11.47 -5.61 -24.49
N ARG A 263 -12.11 -4.97 -23.50
CA ARG A 263 -13.07 -3.90 -23.78
C ARG A 263 -12.44 -2.69 -24.47
N MET A 264 -11.22 -2.35 -24.12
CA MET A 264 -10.50 -1.26 -24.81
C MET A 264 -10.01 -1.66 -26.20
N GLU A 265 -9.61 -2.92 -26.40
CA GLU A 265 -9.24 -3.44 -27.73
C GLU A 265 -10.45 -3.53 -28.67
N GLU A 266 -11.65 -3.81 -28.15
CA GLU A 266 -12.92 -3.79 -28.90
C GLU A 266 -13.45 -2.37 -29.22
N GLY A 267 -12.72 -1.32 -28.84
CA GLY A 267 -13.09 0.07 -29.09
C GLY A 267 -14.01 0.70 -28.04
N GLY A 268 -14.09 0.10 -26.84
CA GLY A 268 -14.81 0.67 -25.71
C GLY A 268 -14.23 2.01 -25.27
N ARG A 269 -15.10 3.02 -25.08
CA ARG A 269 -14.66 4.32 -24.55
C ARG A 269 -14.34 4.21 -23.06
N SER A 270 -13.15 4.68 -22.67
CA SER A 270 -12.78 4.77 -21.25
C SER A 270 -13.54 5.90 -20.56
N PRO A 271 -14.14 5.65 -19.38
CA PRO A 271 -14.72 6.69 -18.53
C PRO A 271 -13.67 7.52 -17.77
N VAL A 272 -12.40 7.15 -17.88
CA VAL A 272 -11.24 7.86 -17.33
C VAL A 272 -10.40 8.39 -18.48
N ALA A 273 -9.96 9.64 -18.37
CA ALA A 273 -9.06 10.22 -19.35
C ALA A 273 -7.62 9.75 -19.09
N PHE A 274 -6.99 9.13 -20.08
CA PHE A 274 -5.58 8.75 -20.04
C PHE A 274 -4.74 9.73 -20.89
N SER A 275 -5.07 11.03 -20.85
CA SER A 275 -4.34 12.04 -21.62
C SER A 275 -2.87 12.09 -21.24
N HIS A 276 -2.58 12.05 -19.94
CA HIS A 276 -1.23 11.98 -19.41
C HIS A 276 -1.13 10.75 -18.52
N LEU A 277 -0.46 9.71 -19.01
CA LEU A 277 -0.26 8.46 -18.28
C LEU A 277 1.15 8.39 -17.70
N LEU A 278 1.25 8.22 -16.38
CA LEU A 278 2.51 8.05 -15.68
C LEU A 278 2.55 6.67 -15.02
N VAL A 279 3.67 5.95 -15.17
CA VAL A 279 3.84 4.59 -14.63
C VAL A 279 5.11 4.53 -13.80
N ASP A 280 4.96 4.17 -12.51
CA ASP A 280 6.05 3.93 -11.58
C ASP A 280 6.45 2.44 -11.57
N GLU A 281 7.66 2.15 -11.13
CA GLU A 281 8.26 0.80 -11.04
C GLU A 281 8.05 -0.01 -12.34
N PHE A 282 8.34 0.63 -13.48
CA PHE A 282 8.06 0.08 -14.82
C PHE A 282 8.75 -1.26 -15.08
N GLN A 283 9.84 -1.61 -14.38
CA GLN A 283 10.52 -2.89 -14.49
C GLN A 283 9.74 -4.09 -13.96
N ASP A 284 8.72 -3.85 -13.12
CA ASP A 284 7.96 -4.92 -12.44
C ASP A 284 6.66 -5.30 -13.17
N ILE A 285 6.38 -4.65 -14.31
CA ILE A 285 5.17 -4.92 -15.10
C ILE A 285 5.26 -6.25 -15.86
N ASN A 286 4.13 -6.97 -15.92
CA ASN A 286 3.97 -8.14 -16.76
C ASN A 286 3.42 -7.81 -18.15
N ASP A 287 3.28 -8.81 -19.03
CA ASP A 287 2.80 -8.61 -20.41
C ASP A 287 1.39 -8.01 -20.46
N LEU A 288 0.49 -8.48 -19.62
CA LEU A 288 -0.88 -7.98 -19.57
C LEU A 288 -0.93 -6.49 -19.17
N GLN A 289 -0.16 -6.10 -18.16
CA GLN A 289 -0.02 -4.71 -17.72
C GLN A 289 0.62 -3.83 -18.81
N TYR A 290 1.62 -4.36 -19.51
CA TYR A 290 2.23 -3.66 -20.64
C TYR A 290 1.22 -3.41 -21.78
N ARG A 291 0.40 -4.40 -22.11
CA ARG A 291 -0.68 -4.24 -23.10
C ARG A 291 -1.71 -3.20 -22.65
N LEU A 292 -2.05 -3.16 -21.36
CA LEU A 292 -2.91 -2.11 -20.80
C LEU A 292 -2.31 -0.72 -20.95
N ILE A 293 -1.00 -0.54 -20.64
CA ILE A 293 -0.31 0.76 -20.85
C ILE A 293 -0.43 1.18 -22.31
N ARG A 294 -0.19 0.28 -23.24
CA ARG A 294 -0.36 0.57 -24.67
C ARG A 294 -1.79 0.93 -25.05
N ALA A 295 -2.77 0.23 -24.50
CA ALA A 295 -4.18 0.52 -24.77
C ALA A 295 -4.59 1.87 -24.19
N TRP A 296 -4.16 2.18 -22.96
CA TRP A 296 -4.45 3.44 -22.28
C TRP A 296 -3.74 4.65 -22.92
N SER A 297 -2.51 4.47 -23.42
CA SER A 297 -1.76 5.54 -24.07
C SER A 297 -2.22 5.84 -25.50
N ARG A 298 -3.09 5.00 -26.11
CA ARG A 298 -3.64 5.27 -27.43
C ARG A 298 -4.51 6.53 -27.43
N GLY A 299 -4.10 7.53 -28.20
CA GLY A 299 -4.80 8.82 -28.26
C GLY A 299 -4.56 9.73 -27.07
N GLY A 300 -3.67 9.37 -26.17
CA GLY A 300 -3.18 10.23 -25.10
C GLY A 300 -2.13 11.24 -25.59
N GLU A 301 -1.87 12.26 -24.77
CA GLU A 301 -0.92 13.33 -25.07
C GLU A 301 0.49 12.98 -24.64
N SER A 302 0.64 12.25 -23.50
CA SER A 302 1.95 11.82 -23.03
C SER A 302 1.93 10.51 -22.24
N LEU A 303 2.99 9.73 -22.43
CA LEU A 303 3.35 8.56 -21.62
C LEU A 303 4.67 8.85 -20.91
N PHE A 304 4.70 8.74 -19.61
CA PHE A 304 5.89 8.88 -18.78
C PHE A 304 6.08 7.62 -17.94
N VAL A 305 7.18 6.89 -18.14
CA VAL A 305 7.50 5.71 -17.35
C VAL A 305 8.79 5.93 -16.58
N ILE A 306 8.86 5.43 -15.36
CA ILE A 306 10.07 5.49 -14.53
C ILE A 306 10.27 4.15 -13.83
N GLY A 307 11.53 3.70 -13.77
CA GLY A 307 11.86 2.44 -13.14
C GLY A 307 13.35 2.16 -13.14
N ASP A 308 13.71 1.01 -12.60
CA ASP A 308 15.08 0.53 -12.53
C ASP A 308 15.18 -0.93 -13.04
N PRO A 309 15.67 -1.15 -14.25
CA PRO A 309 15.81 -2.50 -14.81
C PRO A 309 16.62 -3.47 -13.94
N ASP A 310 17.55 -2.95 -13.13
CA ASP A 310 18.38 -3.75 -12.23
C ASP A 310 17.65 -4.22 -10.97
N GLN A 311 16.47 -3.64 -10.68
CA GLN A 311 15.57 -4.03 -9.60
C GLN A 311 14.41 -4.93 -10.05
N ALA A 312 14.45 -5.48 -11.26
CA ALA A 312 13.44 -6.40 -11.79
C ALA A 312 13.52 -7.77 -11.09
N ILE A 313 12.98 -7.88 -9.87
CA ILE A 313 13.02 -9.12 -9.06
C ILE A 313 11.72 -9.94 -9.16
N TYR A 314 10.66 -9.43 -9.80
CA TYR A 314 9.36 -10.08 -9.92
C TYR A 314 9.19 -10.92 -11.21
N GLY A 315 10.29 -11.42 -11.79
CA GLY A 315 10.23 -12.32 -12.94
C GLY A 315 9.39 -13.58 -12.70
N PHE A 316 9.36 -14.09 -11.45
CA PHE A 316 8.50 -15.22 -11.05
C PHE A 316 6.99 -14.89 -11.09
N ARG A 317 6.62 -13.61 -11.12
CA ARG A 317 5.25 -13.10 -11.34
C ARG A 317 5.00 -12.68 -12.78
N GLY A 318 5.90 -12.99 -13.71
CA GLY A 318 5.78 -12.67 -15.12
C GLY A 318 6.29 -11.29 -15.53
N ALA A 319 7.02 -10.57 -14.65
CA ALA A 319 7.66 -9.31 -15.03
C ALA A 319 8.71 -9.53 -16.14
N ASP A 320 8.72 -8.63 -17.14
CA ASP A 320 9.66 -8.68 -18.27
C ASP A 320 10.83 -7.72 -18.04
N ALA A 321 12.01 -8.26 -17.76
CA ALA A 321 13.23 -7.47 -17.60
C ALA A 321 13.59 -6.61 -18.83
N ARG A 322 13.03 -6.92 -20.01
CA ARG A 322 13.24 -6.19 -21.27
C ARG A 322 12.14 -5.16 -21.55
N CYS A 323 11.31 -4.82 -20.54
CA CYS A 323 10.19 -3.90 -20.73
C CYS A 323 10.59 -2.54 -21.32
N PHE A 324 11.76 -2.00 -20.95
CA PHE A 324 12.29 -0.75 -21.51
C PHE A 324 12.73 -0.89 -22.97
N ASP A 325 13.33 -2.00 -23.36
CA ASP A 325 13.72 -2.28 -24.76
C ASP A 325 12.46 -2.43 -25.62
N ARG A 326 11.46 -3.12 -25.10
CA ARG A 326 10.15 -3.27 -25.74
C ARG A 326 9.44 -1.92 -25.90
N LEU A 327 9.49 -1.08 -24.88
CA LEU A 327 8.94 0.27 -24.95
C LEU A 327 9.64 1.11 -26.03
N ALA A 328 10.96 1.02 -26.13
CA ALA A 328 11.73 1.73 -27.15
C ALA A 328 11.39 1.26 -28.58
N ALA A 329 11.09 -0.01 -28.75
CA ALA A 329 10.63 -0.55 -30.04
C ALA A 329 9.22 -0.08 -30.42
N ASP A 330 8.31 0.00 -29.44
CA ASP A 330 6.92 0.38 -29.67
C ASP A 330 6.70 1.89 -29.78
N PHE A 331 7.59 2.71 -29.24
CA PHE A 331 7.53 4.18 -29.26
C PHE A 331 8.78 4.78 -29.91
N PRO A 332 8.82 4.95 -31.26
CA PRO A 332 10.01 5.41 -31.98
C PRO A 332 10.52 6.79 -31.56
N VAL A 333 9.67 7.64 -30.97
CA VAL A 333 10.00 9.00 -30.51
C VAL A 333 10.21 9.02 -28.98
N LEU A 334 10.63 7.89 -28.41
CA LEU A 334 10.89 7.79 -26.98
C LEU A 334 12.11 8.61 -26.56
N ARG A 335 11.95 9.50 -25.57
CA ARG A 335 13.08 10.15 -24.87
C ARG A 335 13.50 9.29 -23.69
N LEU A 336 14.72 8.77 -23.74
CA LEU A 336 15.33 8.03 -22.63
C LEU A 336 16.22 8.97 -21.81
N ILE A 337 15.97 9.04 -20.50
CA ILE A 337 16.73 9.84 -19.53
C ILE A 337 17.24 8.91 -18.43
N ARG A 338 18.49 9.13 -17.97
CA ARG A 338 19.09 8.35 -16.89
C ARG A 338 19.35 9.25 -15.69
N LEU A 339 18.92 8.82 -14.49
CA LEU A 339 19.25 9.47 -13.23
C LEU A 339 20.45 8.75 -12.61
N THR A 340 21.55 9.49 -12.41
CA THR A 340 22.82 8.92 -11.95
C THR A 340 23.15 9.30 -10.51
N GLN A 341 22.61 10.40 -9.98
CA GLN A 341 22.94 10.89 -8.64
C GLN A 341 22.16 10.13 -7.56
N ASN A 342 22.88 9.47 -6.65
CA ASN A 342 22.29 8.73 -5.53
C ASN A 342 22.33 9.53 -4.23
N TYR A 343 21.16 9.79 -3.67
CA TYR A 343 20.97 10.57 -2.42
C TYR A 343 20.70 9.69 -1.19
N ARG A 344 20.59 8.37 -1.37
CA ARG A 344 20.20 7.42 -0.31
C ARG A 344 21.41 6.82 0.39
N SER A 345 22.34 6.30 -0.39
CA SER A 345 23.40 5.42 0.10
C SER A 345 24.75 6.14 0.17
N THR A 346 25.58 5.72 1.13
CA THR A 346 26.96 6.17 1.21
C THR A 346 27.82 5.54 0.10
N PRO A 347 29.00 6.10 -0.22
CA PRO A 347 29.92 5.54 -1.22
C PRO A 347 30.29 4.08 -0.94
N GLU A 348 30.41 3.69 0.34
CA GLU A 348 30.78 2.33 0.78
C GLU A 348 29.71 1.32 0.38
N ILE A 349 28.44 1.65 0.57
CA ILE A 349 27.30 0.80 0.19
C ILE A 349 27.28 0.62 -1.33
N LEU A 350 27.43 1.70 -2.09
CA LEU A 350 27.40 1.63 -3.56
C LEU A 350 28.59 0.82 -4.10
N ARG A 351 29.79 0.95 -3.52
CA ARG A 351 30.97 0.15 -3.89
C ARG A 351 30.75 -1.36 -3.67
N CYS A 352 29.94 -1.75 -2.69
CA CYS A 352 29.58 -3.14 -2.47
C CYS A 352 28.45 -3.61 -3.39
N ALA A 353 27.45 -2.78 -3.65
CA ALA A 353 26.24 -3.16 -4.37
C ALA A 353 26.46 -3.20 -5.90
N LEU A 354 27.13 -2.20 -6.48
CA LEU A 354 27.30 -2.10 -7.94
C LEU A 354 28.00 -3.30 -8.59
N PRO A 355 29.08 -3.88 -8.02
CA PRO A 355 29.70 -5.06 -8.61
C PRO A 355 28.80 -6.30 -8.67
N VAL A 356 27.83 -6.42 -7.73
CA VAL A 356 26.90 -7.56 -7.70
C VAL A 356 25.97 -7.53 -8.92
N ILE A 357 25.48 -6.36 -9.31
CA ILE A 357 24.59 -6.20 -10.47
C ILE A 357 25.33 -6.04 -11.79
N ALA A 358 26.64 -5.73 -11.77
CA ALA A 358 27.47 -5.58 -12.97
C ALA A 358 27.95 -6.94 -13.55
N ALA A 359 27.52 -8.07 -13.00
CA ALA A 359 27.92 -9.40 -13.46
C ALA A 359 27.53 -9.69 -14.93
N ASP A 360 26.57 -8.93 -15.50
CA ASP A 360 26.18 -9.00 -16.91
C ASP A 360 27.09 -8.19 -17.87
N GLY A 361 28.15 -7.58 -17.36
CA GLY A 361 29.13 -6.79 -18.13
C GLY A 361 28.65 -5.39 -18.53
N LYS A 362 27.46 -4.95 -18.11
CA LYS A 362 26.97 -3.59 -18.37
C LYS A 362 27.51 -2.62 -17.32
N GLU A 363 28.03 -1.49 -17.79
CA GLU A 363 28.47 -0.41 -16.90
C GLU A 363 27.26 0.29 -16.28
N ARG A 364 27.25 0.36 -14.96
CA ARG A 364 26.24 1.08 -14.16
C ARG A 364 26.90 2.19 -13.39
N ARG A 365 26.37 3.41 -13.56
CA ARG A 365 26.93 4.58 -12.93
C ARG A 365 25.94 5.15 -11.93
N LEU A 366 26.31 5.13 -10.64
CA LEU A 366 25.62 5.85 -9.58
C LEU A 366 26.64 6.68 -8.81
N GLU A 367 26.36 7.97 -8.73
CA GLU A 367 27.24 8.97 -8.08
C GLU A 367 26.69 9.27 -6.68
N PRO A 368 27.37 8.85 -5.60
CA PRO A 368 26.90 9.12 -4.25
C PRO A 368 26.96 10.61 -3.93
N GLN A 369 25.85 11.14 -3.41
CA GLN A 369 25.75 12.52 -2.95
C GLN A 369 25.87 12.64 -1.42
N ARG A 370 25.95 11.50 -0.71
CA ARG A 370 26.18 11.46 0.73
C ARG A 370 27.67 11.40 1.03
N GLU A 371 28.04 11.93 2.19
CA GLU A 371 29.38 11.80 2.72
C GLU A 371 29.76 10.33 2.97
N SER A 372 31.07 10.06 3.04
CA SER A 372 31.61 8.74 3.34
C SER A 372 31.12 8.27 4.72
N GLY A 373 30.68 7.02 4.76
CA GLY A 373 30.12 6.38 5.95
C GLY A 373 31.00 5.25 6.47
N LYS A 374 30.41 4.36 7.29
CA LYS A 374 31.09 3.15 7.75
C LYS A 374 31.18 2.14 6.62
N ALA A 375 32.25 1.34 6.65
CA ALA A 375 32.42 0.19 5.75
C ALA A 375 31.28 -0.82 5.95
N VAL A 376 30.90 -1.51 4.85
CA VAL A 376 29.98 -2.63 4.93
C VAL A 376 30.68 -3.79 5.64
N GLY A 377 30.08 -4.28 6.72
CA GLY A 377 30.57 -5.42 7.49
C GLY A 377 30.08 -6.74 6.89
N LEU A 378 30.92 -7.77 6.94
CA LEU A 378 30.57 -9.15 6.61
C LEU A 378 30.86 -10.03 7.81
N LEU A 379 29.86 -10.77 8.27
CA LEU A 379 29.98 -11.75 9.34
C LEU A 379 29.56 -13.13 8.84
N GLN A 380 30.34 -14.15 9.15
CA GLN A 380 29.94 -15.53 9.01
C GLN A 380 29.69 -16.11 10.38
N ALA A 381 28.45 -16.52 10.67
CA ALA A 381 28.07 -17.19 11.91
C ALA A 381 28.22 -18.72 11.77
N GLU A 382 28.44 -19.40 12.89
CA GLU A 382 28.57 -20.88 12.92
C GLU A 382 27.21 -21.56 12.70
N ASP A 383 26.14 -20.95 13.24
CA ASP A 383 24.77 -21.45 13.12
C ASP A 383 23.75 -20.32 13.11
N PRO A 384 22.46 -20.59 12.79
CA PRO A 384 21.41 -19.57 12.74
C PRO A 384 21.14 -18.87 14.09
N PHE A 385 21.41 -19.55 15.23
CA PHE A 385 21.24 -18.95 16.54
C PHE A 385 22.35 -17.93 16.85
N ALA A 386 23.60 -18.28 16.53
CA ALA A 386 24.73 -17.36 16.63
C ALA A 386 24.54 -16.12 15.73
N GLU A 387 23.98 -16.29 14.53
CA GLU A 387 23.60 -15.20 13.65
C GLU A 387 22.56 -14.26 14.31
N ALA A 388 21.45 -14.82 14.80
CA ALA A 388 20.39 -14.05 15.46
C ALA A 388 20.89 -13.32 16.72
N LEU A 389 21.75 -13.96 17.50
CA LEU A 389 22.35 -13.37 18.69
C LEU A 389 23.30 -12.22 18.34
N PHE A 390 24.10 -12.37 17.28
CA PHE A 390 24.96 -11.29 16.78
C PHE A 390 24.14 -10.08 16.33
N ILE A 391 23.08 -10.29 15.51
CA ILE A 391 22.20 -9.24 15.04
C ILE A 391 21.59 -8.48 16.24
N THR A 392 21.10 -9.21 17.24
CA THR A 392 20.52 -8.67 18.48
C THR A 392 21.52 -7.78 19.22
N LYS A 393 22.75 -8.24 19.41
CA LYS A 393 23.81 -7.47 20.06
C LYS A 393 24.21 -6.23 19.25
N GLU A 394 24.29 -6.35 17.93
CA GLU A 394 24.63 -5.23 17.06
C GLU A 394 23.55 -4.14 17.06
N ILE A 395 22.27 -4.53 17.11
CA ILE A 395 21.15 -3.59 17.26
C ILE A 395 21.28 -2.83 18.59
N ASN A 396 21.47 -3.55 19.70
CA ASN A 396 21.66 -2.92 21.01
C ASN A 396 22.86 -1.95 21.02
N ARG A 397 23.97 -2.32 20.36
CA ARG A 397 25.14 -1.47 20.22
C ARG A 397 24.83 -0.20 19.40
N LEU A 398 24.03 -0.31 18.33
CA LEU A 398 23.67 0.81 17.45
C LEU A 398 22.71 1.80 18.10
N VAL A 399 21.81 1.33 18.97
CA VAL A 399 20.79 2.15 19.62
C VAL A 399 21.32 2.84 20.90
N GLY A 400 22.56 2.52 21.31
CA GLY A 400 23.21 3.16 22.47
C GLY A 400 23.38 2.26 23.68
N GLY A 401 23.27 0.94 23.51
CA GLY A 401 23.73 -0.04 24.48
C GLY A 401 25.26 0.06 24.63
N ILE A 402 25.70 0.48 25.79
CA ILE A 402 27.14 0.66 26.08
C ILE A 402 27.75 -0.71 26.33
N ASP A 403 28.53 -1.22 25.39
CA ASP A 403 29.54 -2.23 25.70
C ASP A 403 30.68 -1.51 26.46
N MET A 404 31.07 -2.05 27.63
CA MET A 404 32.08 -1.39 28.51
C MET A 404 33.40 -1.08 27.80
N LEU A 405 33.71 -1.74 26.70
CA LEU A 405 34.92 -1.51 25.89
C LEU A 405 34.81 -0.30 24.96
N ASP A 406 33.61 0.02 24.48
CA ASP A 406 33.36 1.15 23.59
C ASP A 406 33.19 2.49 24.34
N ALA A 407 32.93 2.46 25.64
CA ALA A 407 32.73 3.67 26.45
C ALA A 407 33.95 4.60 26.48
N GLN A 408 35.17 4.05 26.34
CA GLN A 408 36.40 4.85 26.27
C GLN A 408 36.67 5.46 24.89
N GLU A 409 36.21 4.84 23.80
CA GLU A 409 36.36 5.40 22.44
C GLU A 409 35.26 6.41 22.11
N THR A 410 34.03 6.18 22.58
CA THR A 410 32.86 7.04 22.32
C THR A 410 32.96 8.39 23.04
N ALA A 411 33.60 8.44 24.20
CA ALA A 411 33.88 9.70 24.90
C ALA A 411 34.81 10.66 24.10
N ARG A 412 35.57 10.14 23.13
CA ARG A 412 36.46 10.93 22.26
C ARG A 412 35.85 11.31 20.90
N LYS A 413 34.74 10.68 20.48
CA LYS A 413 34.07 10.94 19.19
C LYS A 413 32.60 11.29 19.38
N SER A 414 32.32 12.45 19.97
CA SER A 414 30.95 12.98 20.05
C SER A 414 30.45 13.41 18.68
N LYS A 415 29.18 13.07 18.39
CA LYS A 415 28.31 13.53 17.28
C LYS A 415 28.09 12.59 16.09
N SER A 416 27.94 11.28 16.27
CA SER A 416 27.00 10.56 15.40
C SER A 416 25.70 10.38 16.20
N GLY A 417 24.58 10.88 15.69
CA GLY A 417 23.29 10.84 16.39
C GLY A 417 22.93 9.41 16.83
N VAL A 418 22.38 9.31 18.04
CA VAL A 418 21.81 8.07 18.56
C VAL A 418 20.73 7.61 17.57
N ARG A 419 20.81 6.37 17.10
CA ARG A 419 19.81 5.77 16.19
C ARG A 419 18.63 5.24 17.01
N GLY A 420 17.42 5.40 16.49
CA GLY A 420 16.25 4.71 16.99
C GLY A 420 16.14 3.29 16.43
N PHE A 421 15.32 2.45 17.04
CA PHE A 421 15.00 1.12 16.49
C PHE A 421 14.36 1.20 15.12
N ALA A 422 13.56 2.24 14.85
CA ALA A 422 12.93 2.49 13.54
C ALA A 422 13.94 2.78 12.41
N ASP A 423 15.18 3.13 12.73
CA ASP A 423 16.24 3.35 11.74
C ASP A 423 16.91 2.04 11.26
N ILE A 424 16.49 0.90 11.84
CA ILE A 424 17.11 -0.41 11.62
C ILE A 424 16.10 -1.36 10.97
N ALA A 425 16.54 -2.02 9.89
CA ALA A 425 15.81 -3.10 9.25
C ALA A 425 16.67 -4.36 9.18
N VAL A 426 16.06 -5.51 9.40
CA VAL A 426 16.68 -6.83 9.22
C VAL A 426 15.95 -7.54 8.09
N LEU A 427 16.68 -7.84 7.02
CA LEU A 427 16.15 -8.50 5.84
C LEU A 427 16.60 -9.96 5.80
N TYR A 428 15.68 -10.86 5.50
CA TYR A 428 15.94 -12.30 5.42
C TYR A 428 15.25 -12.91 4.20
N ARG A 429 15.63 -14.16 3.83
CA ARG A 429 15.10 -14.80 2.62
C ARG A 429 13.73 -15.44 2.82
N THR A 430 13.48 -16.04 4.00
CA THR A 430 12.24 -16.77 4.30
C THR A 430 11.74 -16.44 5.69
N HIS A 431 10.42 -16.42 5.90
CA HIS A 431 9.79 -16.15 7.19
C HIS A 431 10.24 -17.08 8.33
N ARG A 432 10.67 -18.31 8.02
CA ARG A 432 11.23 -19.25 9.02
C ARG A 432 12.46 -18.68 9.73
N GLN A 433 13.24 -17.84 9.06
CA GLN A 433 14.41 -17.20 9.67
C GLN A 433 14.03 -16.14 10.69
N ALA A 434 12.83 -15.55 10.56
CA ALA A 434 12.33 -14.57 11.51
C ALA A 434 12.04 -15.17 12.89
N ASP A 435 11.69 -16.46 13.00
CA ASP A 435 11.31 -17.09 14.27
C ASP A 435 12.42 -16.96 15.34
N LEU A 436 13.67 -17.20 14.93
CA LEU A 436 14.83 -17.06 15.83
C LEU A 436 15.14 -15.61 16.18
N LEU A 437 15.00 -14.70 15.20
CA LEU A 437 15.18 -13.26 15.43
C LEU A 437 14.12 -12.74 16.40
N GLU A 438 12.84 -13.09 16.20
CA GLU A 438 11.75 -12.71 17.09
C GLU A 438 11.97 -13.22 18.51
N TYR A 439 12.44 -14.48 18.65
CA TYR A 439 12.78 -15.05 19.94
C TYR A 439 13.89 -14.27 20.66
N CYS A 440 14.99 -13.98 19.95
CA CYS A 440 16.11 -13.24 20.50
C CYS A 440 15.72 -11.78 20.84
N PHE A 441 14.97 -11.11 19.98
CA PHE A 441 14.51 -9.73 20.20
C PHE A 441 13.55 -9.64 21.39
N ALA A 442 12.62 -10.60 21.49
CA ALA A 442 11.70 -10.66 22.64
C ALA A 442 12.44 -10.86 23.96
N LYS A 443 13.50 -11.68 23.98
CA LYS A 443 14.33 -11.91 25.18
C LYS A 443 15.11 -10.66 25.61
N GLU A 444 15.63 -9.92 24.66
CA GLU A 444 16.45 -8.71 24.91
C GLU A 444 15.60 -7.43 24.98
N GLY A 445 14.27 -7.55 24.87
CA GLY A 445 13.36 -6.41 24.95
C GLY A 445 13.45 -5.45 23.75
N ILE A 446 13.99 -5.91 22.60
CA ILE A 446 14.04 -5.12 21.37
C ILE A 446 12.64 -5.08 20.75
N PRO A 447 12.03 -3.88 20.57
CA PRO A 447 10.76 -3.77 19.87
C PRO A 447 10.96 -4.04 18.38
N TYR A 448 10.05 -4.83 17.79
CA TYR A 448 10.12 -5.18 16.37
C TYR A 448 8.76 -5.26 15.71
N THR A 449 8.76 -5.13 14.39
CA THR A 449 7.61 -5.34 13.52
C THR A 449 8.00 -6.32 12.41
N VAL A 450 7.12 -7.28 12.08
CA VAL A 450 7.35 -8.25 11.00
C VAL A 450 6.44 -7.91 9.83
N ALA A 451 7.03 -7.57 8.69
CA ALA A 451 6.29 -7.27 7.48
C ALA A 451 5.90 -8.58 6.75
N GLY A 452 4.64 -8.66 6.32
CA GLY A 452 4.18 -9.68 5.36
C GLY A 452 3.99 -11.09 5.91
N ARG A 453 4.06 -11.34 7.25
CA ARG A 453 3.98 -12.70 7.80
C ARG A 453 2.56 -13.18 8.13
N ASP A 454 1.72 -12.31 8.66
CA ASP A 454 0.34 -12.64 9.03
C ASP A 454 -0.65 -11.81 8.22
N ASP A 455 -1.31 -12.44 7.28
CA ASP A 455 -2.51 -11.89 6.67
C ASP A 455 -3.72 -12.21 7.56
N PHE A 456 -4.00 -11.37 8.56
CA PHE A 456 -5.18 -11.54 9.42
C PHE A 456 -6.49 -11.53 8.62
N LEU A 457 -6.47 -11.03 7.39
CA LEU A 457 -7.61 -11.06 6.47
C LEU A 457 -7.93 -12.49 6.00
N GLU A 458 -6.97 -13.43 6.09
CA GLU A 458 -7.19 -14.84 5.81
C GLU A 458 -7.83 -15.60 7.00
N ALA A 459 -7.88 -14.97 8.19
CA ALA A 459 -8.50 -15.60 9.36
C ALA A 459 -9.98 -15.92 9.09
N PRO A 460 -10.46 -17.13 9.47
CA PRO A 460 -11.81 -17.57 9.14
C PRO A 460 -12.91 -16.61 9.60
N GLN A 461 -12.75 -16.03 10.79
CA GLN A 461 -13.73 -15.09 11.34
C GLN A 461 -13.75 -13.75 10.58
N VAL A 462 -12.58 -13.25 10.18
CA VAL A 462 -12.47 -12.03 9.37
C VAL A 462 -13.13 -12.23 8.00
N ARG A 463 -12.86 -13.38 7.37
CA ARG A 463 -13.49 -13.74 6.08
C ARG A 463 -15.00 -13.87 6.20
N ARG A 464 -15.49 -14.51 7.26
CA ARG A 464 -16.92 -14.66 7.55
C ARG A 464 -17.61 -13.30 7.64
N VAL A 465 -17.08 -12.37 8.44
CA VAL A 465 -17.69 -11.05 8.60
C VAL A 465 -17.59 -10.20 7.33
N ALA A 466 -16.48 -10.27 6.60
CA ALA A 466 -16.31 -9.57 5.33
C ALA A 466 -17.30 -10.10 4.27
N ALA A 467 -17.46 -11.41 4.15
CA ALA A 467 -18.43 -12.04 3.26
C ALA A 467 -19.87 -11.65 3.65
N PHE A 468 -20.20 -11.65 4.94
CA PHE A 468 -21.52 -11.23 5.42
C PHE A 468 -21.87 -9.80 4.98
N PHE A 469 -20.98 -8.83 5.18
CA PHE A 469 -21.25 -7.46 4.77
C PHE A 469 -21.21 -7.27 3.25
N ARG A 470 -20.38 -8.03 2.50
CA ARG A 470 -20.44 -8.05 1.02
C ARG A 470 -21.80 -8.53 0.54
N PHE A 471 -22.28 -9.64 1.08
CA PHE A 471 -23.59 -10.21 0.75
C PHE A 471 -24.76 -9.25 1.07
N LEU A 472 -24.71 -8.53 2.21
CA LEU A 472 -25.73 -7.53 2.54
C LEU A 472 -25.77 -6.35 1.56
N LEU A 473 -24.61 -5.97 1.02
CA LEU A 473 -24.51 -4.88 0.05
C LEU A 473 -24.88 -5.31 -1.37
N ASP A 474 -24.63 -6.56 -1.69
CA ASP A 474 -24.98 -7.17 -2.97
C ASP A 474 -25.56 -8.59 -2.75
N PRO A 475 -26.89 -8.71 -2.62
CA PRO A 475 -27.54 -10.02 -2.46
C PRO A 475 -27.37 -10.95 -3.68
N ALA A 476 -26.87 -10.48 -4.81
CA ALA A 476 -26.53 -11.33 -5.96
C ALA A 476 -25.16 -12.02 -5.80
N ASP A 477 -24.35 -11.62 -4.81
CA ASP A 477 -23.07 -12.26 -4.48
C ASP A 477 -23.28 -13.63 -3.81
N VAL A 478 -23.50 -14.64 -4.64
CA VAL A 478 -23.73 -16.04 -4.22
C VAL A 478 -22.51 -16.62 -3.50
N LEU A 479 -21.29 -16.19 -3.85
CA LEU A 479 -20.07 -16.69 -3.19
C LEU A 479 -19.99 -16.22 -1.74
N SER A 480 -20.26 -14.96 -1.48
CA SER A 480 -20.36 -14.44 -0.11
C SER A 480 -21.49 -15.12 0.68
N LEU A 481 -22.63 -15.43 0.06
CA LEU A 481 -23.68 -16.24 0.67
C LEU A 481 -23.18 -17.64 1.04
N ARG A 482 -22.46 -18.32 0.14
CA ARG A 482 -21.87 -19.65 0.40
C ARG A 482 -20.95 -19.64 1.62
N VAL A 483 -20.09 -18.61 1.73
CA VAL A 483 -19.21 -18.43 2.90
C VAL A 483 -20.02 -18.26 4.19
N CYS A 484 -21.10 -17.47 4.16
CA CYS A 484 -21.98 -17.28 5.32
C CYS A 484 -22.67 -18.59 5.74
N LEU A 485 -23.18 -19.35 4.77
CA LEU A 485 -23.88 -20.62 5.04
C LEU A 485 -22.93 -21.69 5.60
N LEU A 486 -21.74 -21.85 5.01
CA LEU A 486 -20.72 -22.79 5.49
C LEU A 486 -20.16 -22.40 6.86
N ALA A 487 -20.11 -21.10 7.17
CA ALA A 487 -19.69 -20.63 8.48
C ALA A 487 -20.78 -20.78 9.54
N ALA A 488 -22.06 -20.83 9.15
CA ALA A 488 -23.18 -21.08 10.03
C ALA A 488 -23.36 -22.58 10.34
N ASP A 489 -23.04 -23.43 9.37
CA ASP A 489 -23.07 -24.90 9.54
C ASP A 489 -21.99 -25.53 8.64
N SER A 490 -21.00 -26.16 9.26
CA SER A 490 -19.89 -26.82 8.56
C SER A 490 -20.34 -28.01 7.71
N HIS A 491 -21.53 -28.60 8.00
CA HIS A 491 -22.15 -29.71 7.27
C HIS A 491 -23.11 -29.25 6.16
N ALA A 492 -23.29 -27.93 6.00
CA ALA A 492 -24.19 -27.35 5.00
C ALA A 492 -23.82 -27.70 3.54
N GLY A 493 -22.63 -28.25 3.28
CA GLY A 493 -22.13 -28.54 1.94
C GLY A 493 -23.08 -29.29 1.02
N LYS A 494 -23.86 -30.26 1.56
CA LYS A 494 -24.88 -31.00 0.79
C LYS A 494 -26.13 -30.18 0.48
N ARG A 495 -26.46 -29.19 1.29
CA ARG A 495 -27.64 -28.32 1.15
C ARG A 495 -27.31 -26.98 0.50
N LEU A 496 -26.02 -26.69 0.33
CA LEU A 496 -25.55 -25.40 -0.13
C LEU A 496 -26.11 -25.00 -1.50
N GLU A 497 -26.13 -25.94 -2.44
CA GLU A 497 -26.69 -25.70 -3.77
C GLU A 497 -28.22 -25.52 -3.72
N GLU A 498 -28.91 -26.29 -2.88
CA GLU A 498 -30.37 -26.17 -2.71
C GLU A 498 -30.73 -24.81 -2.10
N LEU A 499 -30.03 -24.40 -1.04
CA LEU A 499 -30.26 -23.11 -0.36
C LEU A 499 -29.94 -21.92 -1.27
N THR A 500 -28.84 -21.97 -1.99
CA THR A 500 -28.47 -20.89 -2.93
C THR A 500 -29.41 -20.84 -4.13
N ALA A 501 -29.86 -21.99 -4.67
CA ALA A 501 -30.83 -22.03 -5.75
C ALA A 501 -32.21 -21.54 -5.30
N ALA A 502 -32.66 -21.92 -4.11
CA ALA A 502 -33.93 -21.45 -3.54
C ALA A 502 -33.91 -19.95 -3.28
N PHE A 503 -32.80 -19.42 -2.79
CA PHE A 503 -32.60 -17.99 -2.60
C PHE A 503 -32.68 -17.22 -3.93
N ALA A 504 -31.99 -17.68 -4.97
CA ALA A 504 -32.03 -17.06 -6.30
C ALA A 504 -33.44 -17.14 -6.90
N ALA A 505 -34.14 -18.26 -6.76
CA ALA A 505 -35.52 -18.41 -7.20
C ALA A 505 -36.49 -17.47 -6.45
N GLY A 506 -36.20 -17.15 -5.18
CA GLY A 506 -36.93 -16.17 -4.36
C GLY A 506 -36.63 -14.72 -4.67
N GLY A 507 -35.89 -14.41 -5.75
CA GLY A 507 -35.57 -13.04 -6.17
C GLY A 507 -34.53 -12.35 -5.29
N ASN A 508 -33.63 -13.11 -4.67
CA ASN A 508 -32.54 -12.63 -3.81
C ASN A 508 -33.03 -11.80 -2.61
N SER A 509 -34.17 -12.16 -2.03
CA SER A 509 -34.74 -11.48 -0.87
C SER A 509 -34.07 -11.93 0.44
N LEU A 510 -33.40 -11.00 1.13
CA LEU A 510 -32.75 -11.26 2.43
C LEU A 510 -33.75 -11.70 3.51
N SER A 511 -34.98 -11.14 3.51
CA SER A 511 -36.02 -11.55 4.45
C SER A 511 -36.52 -12.99 4.17
N ALA A 512 -36.73 -13.32 2.89
CA ALA A 512 -37.12 -14.67 2.51
C ALA A 512 -36.05 -15.71 2.86
N LEU A 513 -34.75 -15.35 2.70
CA LEU A 513 -33.65 -16.18 3.14
C LEU A 513 -33.66 -16.40 4.65
N ALA A 514 -33.85 -15.32 5.42
CA ALA A 514 -33.92 -15.43 6.88
C ALA A 514 -35.07 -16.32 7.34
N ASP A 515 -36.25 -16.19 6.72
CA ASP A 515 -37.42 -17.06 7.02
C ASP A 515 -37.18 -18.52 6.63
N MET A 516 -36.47 -18.76 5.52
CA MET A 516 -36.08 -20.10 5.10
C MET A 516 -35.08 -20.75 6.08
N LEU A 517 -34.08 -19.98 6.56
CA LEU A 517 -33.11 -20.49 7.53
C LEU A 517 -33.73 -20.82 8.89
N ASP A 518 -34.69 -20.02 9.36
CA ASP A 518 -35.45 -20.31 10.59
C ASP A 518 -36.35 -21.55 10.46
N GLY A 519 -36.78 -21.86 9.25
CA GLY A 519 -37.63 -23.06 8.98
C GLY A 519 -36.85 -24.36 8.89
N LEU A 520 -35.50 -24.33 8.96
CA LEU A 520 -34.69 -25.55 8.97
C LEU A 520 -34.72 -26.19 10.37
N GLU A 521 -35.12 -27.49 10.46
CA GLU A 521 -35.19 -28.18 11.74
C GLU A 521 -33.82 -28.35 12.40
N GLU A 522 -33.74 -28.07 13.72
CA GLU A 522 -32.51 -28.02 14.55
C GLU A 522 -31.75 -29.36 14.68
N ARG A 523 -32.31 -30.50 14.21
CA ARG A 523 -31.81 -31.84 14.56
C ARG A 523 -30.45 -32.23 14.01
N ASP A 524 -29.91 -31.45 13.04
CA ASP A 524 -28.63 -31.73 12.36
C ASP A 524 -27.73 -30.48 12.23
N LEU A 525 -27.93 -29.44 13.07
CA LEU A 525 -27.34 -28.14 12.83
C LEU A 525 -26.49 -27.68 14.03
N ASP A 526 -25.34 -27.09 13.76
CA ASP A 526 -24.46 -26.46 14.76
C ASP A 526 -25.05 -25.16 15.38
N GLY A 527 -26.35 -24.88 15.16
CA GLY A 527 -27.09 -23.74 15.74
C GLY A 527 -26.76 -22.37 15.11
N GLY A 528 -25.96 -22.31 14.06
CA GLY A 528 -25.53 -21.06 13.43
C GLY A 528 -26.55 -20.44 12.47
N PHE A 529 -27.48 -21.18 11.90
CA PHE A 529 -28.50 -20.65 10.99
C PHE A 529 -29.46 -19.65 11.64
N PRO A 530 -29.99 -19.90 12.86
CA PRO A 530 -30.78 -18.88 13.56
C PRO A 530 -30.04 -17.56 13.81
N LEU A 531 -28.75 -17.62 14.15
CA LEU A 531 -27.92 -16.43 14.31
C LEU A 531 -27.76 -15.69 12.99
N LEU A 532 -27.53 -16.41 11.90
CA LEU A 532 -27.44 -15.82 10.56
C LEU A 532 -28.77 -15.19 10.15
N ALA A 533 -29.91 -15.85 10.38
CA ALA A 533 -31.24 -15.33 10.09
C ALA A 533 -31.52 -14.04 10.85
N GLN A 534 -31.17 -14.00 12.15
CA GLN A 534 -31.28 -12.79 12.97
C GLN A 534 -30.41 -11.66 12.41
N ALA A 535 -29.17 -11.95 12.03
CA ALA A 535 -28.26 -10.98 11.45
C ALA A 535 -28.80 -10.44 10.10
N LEU A 536 -29.36 -11.28 9.24
CA LEU A 536 -29.99 -10.91 7.96
C LEU A 536 -31.20 -9.98 8.13
N ARG A 537 -31.88 -10.01 9.27
CA ARG A 537 -32.97 -9.07 9.59
C ARG A 537 -32.46 -7.77 10.20
N LYS A 538 -31.42 -7.84 11.04
CA LYS A 538 -30.89 -6.70 11.82
C LYS A 538 -30.06 -5.72 10.99
N PHE A 539 -29.09 -6.22 10.21
CA PHE A 539 -28.04 -5.39 9.60
C PHE A 539 -28.40 -4.70 8.28
N PRO A 540 -29.34 -5.16 7.41
CA PRO A 540 -29.60 -4.50 6.13
C PRO A 540 -29.94 -2.98 6.22
N PRO A 541 -30.75 -2.51 7.17
CA PRO A 541 -31.01 -1.09 7.30
C PRO A 541 -29.79 -0.29 7.82
N LEU A 542 -28.87 -0.95 8.54
CA LEU A 542 -27.72 -0.34 9.19
C LEU A 542 -26.52 -0.23 8.23
N VAL A 543 -26.29 -1.22 7.37
CA VAL A 543 -25.07 -1.31 6.54
C VAL A 543 -24.86 -0.12 5.59
N ARG A 544 -25.94 0.53 5.17
CA ARG A 544 -25.90 1.69 4.24
C ARG A 544 -25.57 3.01 4.92
N ARG A 545 -25.74 3.10 6.24
CA ARG A 545 -25.63 4.38 7.00
C ARG A 545 -24.63 4.30 8.15
N GLY A 546 -24.39 3.10 8.69
CA GLY A 546 -23.49 2.89 9.82
C GLY A 546 -22.03 2.95 9.42
N LYS A 547 -21.19 3.38 10.35
CA LYS A 547 -19.74 3.33 10.18
C LYS A 547 -19.23 1.89 10.26
N PRO A 548 -18.23 1.50 9.47
CA PRO A 548 -17.70 0.14 9.46
C PRO A 548 -17.30 -0.39 10.85
N ALA A 549 -16.59 0.40 11.65
CA ALA A 549 -16.17 0.00 12.99
C ALA A 549 -17.36 -0.29 13.92
N GLU A 550 -18.41 0.54 13.91
CA GLU A 550 -19.62 0.35 14.72
C GLU A 550 -20.40 -0.91 14.30
N LEU A 551 -20.47 -1.16 13.00
CA LEU A 551 -21.12 -2.34 12.44
C LEU A 551 -20.36 -3.63 12.80
N LEU A 552 -19.03 -3.59 12.78
CA LEU A 552 -18.19 -4.71 13.19
C LEU A 552 -18.35 -4.98 14.70
N GLU A 553 -18.34 -3.96 15.55
CA GLU A 553 -18.58 -4.13 17.00
C GLU A 553 -19.96 -4.74 17.28
N ALA A 554 -20.99 -4.27 16.58
CA ALA A 554 -22.34 -4.84 16.73
C ALA A 554 -22.39 -6.31 16.31
N TRP A 555 -21.70 -6.64 15.19
CA TRP A 555 -21.63 -8.02 14.71
C TRP A 555 -20.82 -8.93 15.64
N MET A 556 -19.67 -8.47 16.15
CA MET A 556 -18.84 -9.18 17.12
C MET A 556 -19.63 -9.50 18.40
N ARG A 557 -20.38 -8.52 18.91
CA ARG A 557 -21.23 -8.69 20.09
C ARG A 557 -22.33 -9.72 19.89
N ASP A 558 -23.02 -9.67 18.73
CA ASP A 558 -24.10 -10.61 18.43
C ASP A 558 -23.61 -12.06 18.26
N ASN A 559 -22.34 -12.25 17.92
CA ASN A 559 -21.69 -13.56 17.76
C ASN A 559 -20.80 -13.98 18.92
N ALA A 560 -20.78 -13.23 20.04
CA ALA A 560 -19.92 -13.46 21.21
C ALA A 560 -18.41 -13.57 20.87
N LEU A 561 -17.93 -12.67 19.98
CA LEU A 561 -16.57 -12.63 19.46
C LEU A 561 -15.83 -11.32 19.80
N GLU A 562 -16.23 -10.64 20.88
CA GLU A 562 -15.62 -9.35 21.29
C GLU A 562 -14.13 -9.45 21.63
N GLU A 563 -13.69 -10.62 22.10
CA GLU A 563 -12.30 -10.89 22.48
C GLU A 563 -11.46 -11.49 21.33
N ASP A 564 -12.06 -11.69 20.15
CA ASP A 564 -11.34 -12.19 18.98
C ASP A 564 -10.29 -11.17 18.52
N TRP A 565 -9.03 -11.59 18.50
CA TRP A 565 -7.89 -10.74 18.19
C TRP A 565 -7.88 -10.25 16.74
N GLU A 566 -8.18 -11.13 15.80
CA GLU A 566 -8.20 -10.83 14.38
C GLU A 566 -9.32 -9.85 14.03
N LEU A 567 -10.51 -10.07 14.61
CA LEU A 567 -11.65 -9.14 14.46
C LEU A 567 -11.39 -7.80 15.14
N GLY A 568 -10.71 -7.79 16.27
CA GLY A 568 -10.26 -6.56 16.92
C GLY A 568 -9.37 -5.72 15.98
N ARG A 569 -8.43 -6.36 15.29
CA ARG A 569 -7.59 -5.69 14.28
C ARG A 569 -8.39 -5.20 13.08
N LEU A 570 -9.36 -5.99 12.61
CA LEU A 570 -10.24 -5.59 11.51
C LEU A 570 -11.03 -4.33 11.88
N ARG A 571 -11.59 -4.29 13.11
CA ARG A 571 -12.29 -3.12 13.64
C ARG A 571 -11.38 -1.89 13.70
N ASP A 572 -10.14 -2.04 14.18
CA ASP A 572 -9.19 -0.93 14.27
C ASP A 572 -8.84 -0.35 12.89
N VAL A 573 -8.75 -1.18 11.87
CA VAL A 573 -8.61 -0.72 10.47
C VAL A 573 -9.88 -0.04 9.97
N ALA A 574 -11.05 -0.54 10.37
CA ALA A 574 -12.34 -0.02 9.94
C ALA A 574 -12.63 1.42 10.41
N VAL A 575 -11.98 1.87 11.50
CA VAL A 575 -12.12 3.25 12.03
C VAL A 575 -11.73 4.31 11.00
N PHE A 576 -10.82 3.98 10.07
CA PHE A 576 -10.36 4.91 9.04
C PHE A 576 -11.30 5.03 7.83
N HIS A 577 -12.44 4.34 7.85
CA HIS A 577 -13.40 4.33 6.76
C HIS A 577 -14.78 4.83 7.20
N GLU A 578 -15.36 5.71 6.39
CA GLU A 578 -16.69 6.29 6.68
C GLU A 578 -17.84 5.37 6.23
N ARG A 579 -17.63 4.50 5.24
CA ARG A 579 -18.68 3.67 4.65
C ARG A 579 -18.21 2.22 4.42
N MET A 580 -19.09 1.26 4.69
CA MET A 580 -18.82 -0.16 4.53
C MET A 580 -18.39 -0.58 3.11
N PRO A 581 -18.97 -0.05 2.01
CA PRO A 581 -18.50 -0.40 0.67
C PRO A 581 -17.05 0.00 0.39
N GLU A 582 -16.60 1.15 0.89
CA GLU A 582 -15.23 1.63 0.74
C GLU A 582 -14.25 0.81 1.55
N PHE A 583 -14.65 0.44 2.77
CA PHE A 583 -13.88 -0.43 3.63
C PHE A 583 -13.65 -1.82 3.02
N LEU A 584 -14.72 -2.49 2.55
CA LEU A 584 -14.60 -3.80 1.93
C LEU A 584 -13.79 -3.78 0.63
N GLU A 585 -13.85 -2.67 -0.12
CA GLU A 585 -13.00 -2.47 -1.28
C GLU A 585 -11.53 -2.35 -0.91
N ALA A 586 -11.22 -1.55 0.12
CA ALA A 586 -9.86 -1.41 0.64
C ALA A 586 -9.31 -2.77 1.09
N LEU A 587 -10.12 -3.60 1.77
CA LEU A 587 -9.74 -4.96 2.15
C LEU A 587 -9.45 -5.84 0.92
N SER A 588 -10.30 -5.77 -0.10
CA SER A 588 -10.14 -6.59 -1.31
C SER A 588 -8.91 -6.21 -2.14
N LEU A 589 -8.54 -4.93 -2.17
CA LEU A 589 -7.39 -4.41 -2.94
C LEU A 589 -6.11 -4.31 -2.12
N GLY A 590 -6.20 -4.29 -0.79
CA GLY A 590 -5.09 -4.03 0.14
C GLY A 590 -4.17 -5.21 0.42
N ARG A 591 -4.35 -6.35 -0.25
CA ARG A 591 -3.65 -7.62 0.06
C ARG A 591 -2.15 -7.63 -0.18
N GLU A 592 -1.59 -6.67 -0.87
CA GLU A 592 -0.18 -6.65 -1.19
C GLU A 592 0.57 -5.67 -0.27
N ALA A 593 1.20 -6.14 0.79
CA ALA A 593 2.33 -5.54 1.50
C ALA A 593 2.07 -4.54 2.66
N ASP A 594 0.87 -4.07 2.96
CA ASP A 594 0.70 -3.01 3.97
C ASP A 594 0.38 -3.49 5.40
N ILE A 595 0.23 -4.80 5.62
CA ILE A 595 -0.08 -5.36 6.93
C ILE A 595 1.21 -5.69 7.67
N VAL A 596 1.60 -4.79 8.53
CA VAL A 596 2.76 -4.95 9.43
C VAL A 596 2.28 -5.56 10.75
N ARG A 597 2.79 -6.76 11.09
CA ARG A 597 2.62 -7.31 12.44
C ARG A 597 3.43 -6.46 13.43
N ARG A 598 2.78 -5.89 14.42
CA ARG A 598 3.45 -5.16 15.50
C ARG A 598 3.67 -6.07 16.69
N SER A 599 4.77 -5.87 17.42
CA SER A 599 4.96 -6.48 18.73
C SER A 599 3.75 -6.16 19.65
N ARG A 600 3.51 -6.98 20.68
CA ARG A 600 2.36 -6.83 21.60
C ARG A 600 2.23 -5.44 22.24
N VAL A 601 3.29 -4.63 22.19
CA VAL A 601 3.31 -3.24 22.66
C VAL A 601 3.45 -2.33 21.45
N TYR A 602 2.55 -1.36 21.29
CA TYR A 602 2.67 -0.31 20.29
C TYR A 602 3.88 0.55 20.63
N THR A 603 4.96 0.39 19.87
CA THR A 603 6.10 1.30 19.93
C THR A 603 6.27 1.93 18.55
N PRO A 604 6.22 3.28 18.44
CA PRO A 604 6.51 3.96 17.19
C PRO A 604 7.96 3.76 16.73
N ASP A 605 8.86 3.37 17.67
CA ASP A 605 10.27 3.09 17.43
C ASP A 605 10.52 1.57 17.54
N ALA A 606 10.58 0.87 16.41
CA ALA A 606 10.74 -0.59 16.36
C ALA A 606 11.56 -1.03 15.13
N VAL A 607 12.36 -2.08 15.31
CA VAL A 607 13.14 -2.71 14.22
C VAL A 607 12.19 -3.35 13.22
N THR A 608 12.40 -3.11 11.93
CA THR A 608 11.62 -3.75 10.88
C THR A 608 12.25 -5.07 10.46
N LEU A 609 11.50 -6.16 10.59
CA LEU A 609 11.81 -7.49 10.07
C LEU A 609 11.05 -7.71 8.76
N SER A 610 11.73 -8.06 7.64
CA SER A 610 11.07 -8.26 6.34
C SER A 610 11.75 -9.33 5.50
N THR A 611 10.99 -10.01 4.66
CA THR A 611 11.57 -10.73 3.52
C THR A 611 12.04 -9.74 2.45
N LEU A 612 12.97 -10.18 1.64
CA LEU A 612 13.45 -9.44 0.45
C LEU A 612 12.36 -9.41 -0.63
#